data_2174b1a1ba7e13948322cbd50f133928
#
_entry.id   2174b1a1ba7e13948322cbd50f133928
#
_cell.length_a   1.000
_cell.length_b   1.000
_cell.length_c   1.000
_cell.angle_alpha   90.00
_cell.angle_beta   90.00
_cell.angle_gamma   90.00
#
_symmetry.space_group_name_H-M   'P 1'
#
loop_
_entity.id
_entity.type
_entity.pdbx_description
1 polymer ?
#
loop_
_entity_poly.entity_id
_entity_poly.type
_entity_poly.pdbx_seq_one_letter_code
_entity_poly.pdbx_strand_id
1 'polypeptide(L)'
;MPAYIIGTITVRDPEAWKAYVAQVGATFGPFSGHVLFRGRKAGALSGAAHGERVVVAEFPDLDSLRRWHESPQYQALIALRNRGADVVLTAYTD
;
A
#
# COMPACT_ATOMS: atom_id res chain seq x y z
N MET A 1 -7.03 18.81 -0.11
CA MET A 1 -5.67 18.49 0.34
C MET A 1 -5.39 17.02 0.04
N PRO A 2 -4.36 16.73 -0.71
CA PRO A 2 -4.06 15.33 -1.01
C PRO A 2 -3.69 14.54 0.25
N ALA A 3 -3.95 13.26 0.19
CA ALA A 3 -3.58 12.32 1.22
C ALA A 3 -2.75 11.20 0.59
N TYR A 4 -1.83 10.65 1.35
CA TYR A 4 -0.88 9.66 0.86
C TYR A 4 -0.89 8.43 1.73
N ILE A 5 -0.74 7.27 1.11
CA ILE A 5 -0.41 6.04 1.81
C ILE A 5 1.06 5.77 1.57
N ILE A 6 1.76 5.45 2.64
CA ILE A 6 3.10 4.86 2.55
C ILE A 6 2.99 3.43 3.06
N GLY A 7 3.27 2.49 2.18
CA GLY A 7 3.31 1.07 2.53
C GLY A 7 4.75 0.58 2.51
N THR A 8 5.16 -0.06 3.61
CA THR A 8 6.47 -0.72 3.68
C THR A 8 6.25 -2.22 3.77
N ILE A 9 7.06 -3.00 3.04
CA ILE A 9 6.71 -4.37 2.68
C ILE A 9 7.94 -5.27 2.80
N THR A 10 7.77 -6.39 3.51
CA THR A 10 8.72 -7.51 3.46
C THR A 10 7.98 -8.73 2.92
N VAL A 11 8.35 -9.19 1.74
CA VAL A 11 7.67 -10.32 1.09
C VAL A 11 8.05 -11.63 1.78
N ARG A 12 7.02 -12.44 2.10
CA ARG A 12 7.20 -13.77 2.70
C ARG A 12 6.90 -14.87 1.69
N ASP A 13 5.83 -14.71 0.92
CA ASP A 13 5.38 -15.66 -0.09
C ASP A 13 5.24 -14.90 -1.41
N PRO A 14 6.22 -15.00 -2.31
CA PRO A 14 6.20 -14.25 -3.56
C PRO A 14 4.98 -14.52 -4.43
N GLU A 15 4.46 -15.75 -4.43
CA GLU A 15 3.28 -16.11 -5.23
C GLU A 15 2.03 -15.38 -4.72
N ALA A 16 1.80 -15.43 -3.40
CA ALA A 16 0.67 -14.74 -2.80
C ALA A 16 0.79 -13.23 -2.96
N TRP A 17 1.99 -12.69 -2.79
CA TRP A 17 2.24 -11.27 -2.97
C TRP A 17 1.97 -10.83 -4.40
N LYS A 18 2.42 -11.59 -5.38
CA LYS A 18 2.18 -11.31 -6.79
C LYS A 18 0.69 -11.31 -7.11
N ALA A 19 -0.07 -12.25 -6.56
CA ALA A 19 -1.51 -12.31 -6.73
C ALA A 19 -2.20 -11.08 -6.13
N TYR A 20 -1.76 -10.61 -4.97
CA TYR A 20 -2.26 -9.39 -4.35
C TYR A 20 -1.97 -8.17 -5.23
N VAL A 21 -0.74 -8.00 -5.67
CA VAL A 21 -0.33 -6.86 -6.50
C VAL A 21 -1.12 -6.81 -7.81
N ALA A 22 -1.43 -7.98 -8.39
CA ALA A 22 -2.21 -8.05 -9.62
C ALA A 22 -3.65 -7.52 -9.47
N GLN A 23 -4.17 -7.48 -8.24
CA GLN A 23 -5.56 -7.12 -7.96
C GLN A 23 -5.73 -5.75 -7.28
N VAL A 24 -4.74 -5.31 -6.52
CA VAL A 24 -4.89 -4.12 -5.67
C VAL A 24 -5.04 -2.84 -6.49
N GLY A 25 -4.39 -2.75 -7.64
CA GLY A 25 -4.45 -1.55 -8.49
C GLY A 25 -5.85 -1.17 -8.90
N ALA A 26 -6.68 -2.17 -9.22
CA ALA A 26 -8.06 -1.93 -9.64
C ALA A 26 -8.95 -1.37 -8.51
N THR A 27 -8.52 -1.50 -7.26
CA THR A 27 -9.31 -1.00 -6.11
C THR A 27 -9.19 0.52 -5.93
N PHE A 28 -8.17 1.14 -6.50
CA PHE A 28 -7.91 2.58 -6.33
C PHE A 28 -8.83 3.47 -7.16
N GLY A 29 -9.16 3.05 -8.38
CA GLY A 29 -9.89 3.88 -9.34
C GLY A 29 -11.17 4.51 -8.81
N PRO A 30 -12.08 3.73 -8.16
CA PRO A 30 -13.33 4.27 -7.64
C PRO A 30 -13.16 5.38 -6.61
N PHE A 31 -11.99 5.50 -6.01
CA PHE A 31 -11.67 6.50 -4.99
C PHE A 31 -10.66 7.53 -5.47
N SER A 32 -10.40 7.56 -6.77
CA SER A 32 -9.45 8.48 -7.42
C SER A 32 -8.04 8.39 -6.88
N GLY A 33 -7.67 7.19 -6.42
CA GLY A 33 -6.32 6.90 -5.95
C GLY A 33 -5.42 6.41 -7.06
N HIS A 34 -4.13 6.67 -6.93
CA HIS A 34 -3.14 6.16 -7.88
C HIS A 34 -1.77 6.02 -7.22
N VAL A 35 -0.99 5.07 -7.72
CA VAL A 35 0.36 4.84 -7.22
C VAL A 35 1.28 5.90 -7.80
N LEU A 36 2.03 6.60 -6.92
CA LEU A 36 3.04 7.57 -7.32
C LEU A 36 4.40 6.90 -7.52
N PHE A 37 4.74 5.94 -6.66
CA PHE A 37 6.07 5.39 -6.63
C PHE A 37 6.06 4.00 -6.03
N ARG A 38 6.88 3.12 -6.60
CA ARG A 38 7.22 1.82 -6.03
C ARG A 38 8.72 1.69 -6.06
N GLY A 39 9.30 1.19 -4.98
CA GLY A 39 10.75 1.07 -4.93
C GLY A 39 11.23 0.02 -3.96
N ARG A 40 12.53 -0.13 -3.93
CA ARG A 40 13.23 -1.01 -2.99
C ARG A 40 14.07 -0.17 -2.05
N LYS A 41 14.21 -0.63 -0.82
CA LYS A 41 15.08 0.01 0.15
C LYS A 41 16.53 -0.11 -0.33
N ALA A 42 17.17 1.04 -0.52
CA ALA A 42 18.60 1.09 -0.87
C ALA A 42 19.47 1.04 0.38
N GLY A 43 18.97 1.54 1.50
CA GLY A 43 19.66 1.53 2.77
C GLY A 43 19.00 2.49 3.75
N ALA A 44 19.19 2.24 5.04
CA ALA A 44 18.75 3.16 6.07
C ALA A 44 19.87 4.19 6.30
N LEU A 45 19.52 5.46 6.09
CA LEU A 45 20.49 6.54 6.31
C LEU A 45 20.56 6.92 7.80
N SER A 46 19.44 6.75 8.49
CA SER A 46 19.34 7.10 9.90
C SER A 46 18.18 6.33 10.49
N GLY A 47 18.41 5.67 11.62
CA GLY A 47 17.39 4.86 12.27
C GLY A 47 17.12 3.53 11.58
N ALA A 48 16.13 2.81 12.11
CA ALA A 48 15.72 1.53 11.57
C ALA A 48 14.52 1.71 10.64
N ALA A 49 14.56 1.09 9.46
CA ALA A 49 13.47 1.14 8.50
C ALA A 49 12.78 -0.23 8.41
N HIS A 50 11.44 -0.23 8.40
CA HIS A 50 10.66 -1.42 8.16
C HIS A 50 10.64 -1.75 6.68
N GLY A 51 10.74 -3.03 6.36
CA GLY A 51 10.50 -3.56 5.03
C GLY A 51 11.64 -3.35 4.04
N GLU A 52 11.58 -4.08 2.96
CA GLU A 52 12.56 -4.02 1.87
C GLU A 52 12.03 -3.25 0.67
N ARG A 53 10.71 -3.06 0.59
CA ARG A 53 10.03 -2.39 -0.50
C ARG A 53 9.14 -1.30 0.05
N VAL A 54 8.85 -0.33 -0.81
CA VAL A 54 7.96 0.78 -0.46
C VAL A 54 6.98 1.02 -1.61
N VAL A 55 5.76 1.39 -1.26
CA VAL A 55 4.78 1.91 -2.21
C VAL A 55 4.22 3.21 -1.66
N VAL A 56 4.07 4.20 -2.52
CA VAL A 56 3.43 5.47 -2.20
C VAL A 56 2.26 5.65 -3.14
N ALA A 57 1.06 5.83 -2.58
CA ALA A 57 -0.14 6.09 -3.35
C ALA A 57 -0.77 7.40 -2.89
N GLU A 58 -1.39 8.12 -3.82
CA GLU A 58 -2.03 9.40 -3.55
C GLU A 58 -3.54 9.31 -3.77
N PHE A 59 -4.28 10.00 -2.90
CA PHE A 59 -5.73 10.19 -3.02
C PHE A 59 -6.02 11.68 -2.95
N PRO A 60 -7.17 12.14 -3.52
CA PRO A 60 -7.50 13.57 -3.50
C PRO A 60 -7.61 14.16 -2.10
N ASP A 61 -8.04 13.34 -1.12
CA ASP A 61 -8.22 13.75 0.26
C ASP A 61 -8.20 12.52 1.19
N LEU A 62 -8.16 12.80 2.48
CA LEU A 62 -8.10 11.74 3.49
C LEU A 62 -9.39 10.90 3.53
N ASP A 63 -10.54 11.51 3.27
CA ASP A 63 -11.81 10.78 3.25
C ASP A 63 -11.82 9.72 2.15
N SER A 64 -11.37 10.07 0.95
CA SER A 64 -11.27 9.12 -0.17
C SER A 64 -10.31 7.98 0.15
N LEU A 65 -9.17 8.28 0.79
CA LEU A 65 -8.22 7.28 1.23
C LEU A 65 -8.83 6.30 2.22
N ARG A 66 -9.54 6.81 3.22
CA ARG A 66 -10.21 5.98 4.22
C ARG A 66 -11.31 5.13 3.62
N ARG A 67 -12.09 5.68 2.70
CA ARG A 67 -13.13 4.92 2.00
C ARG A 67 -12.53 3.79 1.17
N TRP A 68 -11.41 4.05 0.50
CA TRP A 68 -10.70 3.00 -0.22
C TRP A 68 -10.31 1.85 0.71
N HIS A 69 -9.67 2.17 1.83
CA HIS A 69 -9.21 1.16 2.79
C HIS A 69 -10.38 0.35 3.34
N GLU A 70 -11.51 1.01 3.62
CA GLU A 70 -12.71 0.38 4.17
C GLU A 70 -13.57 -0.30 3.11
N SER A 71 -13.26 -0.13 1.82
CA SER A 71 -14.08 -0.69 0.75
C SER A 71 -14.09 -2.21 0.78
N PRO A 72 -15.23 -2.84 0.44
CA PRO A 72 -15.29 -4.31 0.36
C PRO A 72 -14.25 -4.88 -0.60
N GLN A 73 -13.96 -4.18 -1.69
CA GLN A 73 -12.98 -4.61 -2.68
C GLN A 73 -11.58 -4.71 -2.08
N TYR A 74 -11.15 -3.71 -1.32
CA TYR A 74 -9.84 -3.74 -0.71
C TYR A 74 -9.81 -4.69 0.49
N GLN A 75 -10.83 -4.65 1.34
CA GLN A 75 -10.90 -5.53 2.52
C GLN A 75 -10.82 -7.01 2.15
N ALA A 76 -11.39 -7.38 1.01
CA ALA A 76 -11.32 -8.75 0.52
C ALA A 76 -9.90 -9.22 0.17
N LEU A 77 -8.96 -8.29 -0.05
CA LEU A 77 -7.58 -8.60 -0.40
C LEU A 77 -6.64 -8.69 0.80
N ILE A 78 -7.08 -8.29 1.98
CA ILE A 78 -6.18 -8.20 3.15
C ILE A 78 -5.62 -9.56 3.57
N ALA A 79 -6.43 -10.61 3.55
CA ALA A 79 -5.96 -11.95 3.89
C ALA A 79 -4.86 -12.41 2.94
N LEU A 80 -5.03 -12.17 1.64
CA LEU A 80 -4.04 -12.49 0.63
C LEU A 80 -2.76 -11.65 0.82
N ARG A 81 -2.93 -10.35 1.07
CA ARG A 81 -1.82 -9.44 1.38
C ARG A 81 -0.98 -9.96 2.55
N ASN A 82 -1.63 -10.30 3.66
CA ASN A 82 -0.94 -10.73 4.87
C ASN A 82 -0.29 -12.10 4.72
N ARG A 83 -0.85 -12.96 3.88
CA ARG A 83 -0.22 -14.24 3.54
C ARG A 83 1.04 -14.03 2.72
N GLY A 84 1.05 -13.02 1.86
CA GLY A 84 2.16 -12.74 0.95
C GLY A 84 3.28 -11.92 1.55
N ALA A 85 3.00 -11.08 2.54
CA ALA A 85 3.99 -10.13 3.04
C ALA A 85 3.64 -9.60 4.42
N ASP A 86 4.67 -9.09 5.09
CA ASP A 86 4.52 -8.23 6.26
C ASP A 86 4.44 -6.80 5.75
N VAL A 87 3.28 -6.17 5.94
CA VAL A 87 2.99 -4.86 5.37
C VAL A 87 2.58 -3.90 6.48
N VAL A 88 3.18 -2.72 6.48
CA VAL A 88 2.73 -1.60 7.30
C VAL A 88 2.22 -0.52 6.36
N LEU A 89 0.94 -0.16 6.50
CA LEU A 89 0.33 0.93 5.74
C LEU A 89 0.08 2.10 6.67
N THR A 90 0.58 3.26 6.31
CA THR A 90 0.39 4.48 7.09
C THR A 90 -0.17 5.58 6.19
N ALA A 91 -1.21 6.25 6.68
CA ALA A 91 -1.81 7.38 5.97
C ALA A 91 -1.18 8.69 6.42
N TYR A 92 -0.87 9.55 5.46
CA TYR A 92 -0.30 10.88 5.71
C TYR A 92 -1.10 11.94 4.98
N THR A 93 -1.15 13.12 5.56
CA THR A 93 -1.72 14.30 4.92
C THR A 93 -0.92 15.53 5.39
N ASP A 94 -1.10 16.65 4.71
CA ASP A 94 -0.46 17.91 5.12
C ASP A 94 -1.00 18.42 6.45
#